data_9c1b4ae9998c97dc0efa70018ef82505
#
_entry.id   9c1b4ae9998c97dc0efa70018ef82505
#
_cell.length_a   1.000
_cell.length_b   1.000
_cell.length_c   1.000
_cell.angle_alpha   90.00
_cell.angle_beta   90.00
_cell.angle_gamma   90.00
#
_symmetry.space_group_name_H-M   'P 1'
#
loop_
_entity.id
_entity.type
_entity.pdbx_description
1 polymer ?
#
loop_
_entity_poly.entity_id
_entity_poly.type
_entity_poly.pdbx_seq_one_letter_code
_entity_poly.pdbx_strand_id
1 'polypeptide(L)'
;MKKTLLVSFTLLAITATVQAQSVKFGIKGGINYANQTGTDITVNTTNYNSSEAITSYHAGLVAEVKLLDKFAIQPELLYSTQGATYKNAIDEFKNELGYISIPVVAKIYLSKSLSLDLGPQASFLLSEKNEFDYKNSETFEFAAIGGLGLNITKNLFIQGRYCLGLTEASKNAEIKNSTLQVSAGLYF
;
A
#
# COMPACT_ATOMS: atom_id res chain seq x y z
N MET A 1 15.69 -5.31 31.64
CA MET A 1 15.82 -6.77 31.59
C MET A 1 14.50 -7.52 31.38
N LYS A 2 13.42 -7.29 32.16
CA LYS A 2 12.11 -8.03 31.98
C LYS A 2 11.44 -7.75 30.62
N LYS A 3 11.50 -6.53 30.09
CA LYS A 3 10.90 -6.17 28.78
C LYS A 3 11.67 -6.76 27.59
N THR A 4 12.99 -6.81 27.66
CA THR A 4 13.84 -7.45 26.63
C THR A 4 13.64 -8.98 26.60
N LEU A 5 13.45 -9.60 27.77
CA LEU A 5 13.17 -11.04 27.87
C LEU A 5 11.80 -11.40 27.27
N LEU A 6 10.79 -10.53 27.47
CA LEU A 6 9.45 -10.71 26.91
C LEU A 6 9.46 -10.60 25.36
N VAL A 7 10.17 -9.63 24.82
CA VAL A 7 10.34 -9.44 23.36
C VAL A 7 11.09 -10.63 22.74
N SER A 8 12.16 -11.10 23.40
CA SER A 8 12.90 -12.27 22.93
C SER A 8 12.08 -13.55 22.99
N PHE A 9 11.25 -13.73 24.02
CA PHE A 9 10.36 -14.89 24.16
C PHE A 9 9.24 -14.86 23.13
N THR A 10 8.68 -13.68 22.83
CA THR A 10 7.65 -13.52 21.78
C THR A 10 8.23 -13.79 20.40
N LEU A 11 9.46 -13.33 20.12
CA LEU A 11 10.16 -13.62 18.87
C LEU A 11 10.46 -15.13 18.72
N LEU A 12 10.88 -15.79 19.80
CA LEU A 12 11.15 -17.24 19.82
C LEU A 12 9.86 -18.07 19.67
N ALA A 13 8.74 -17.63 20.26
CA ALA A 13 7.43 -18.28 20.12
C ALA A 13 6.89 -18.18 18.68
N ILE A 14 7.16 -17.08 17.97
CA ILE A 14 6.82 -16.90 16.55
C ILE A 14 7.61 -17.88 15.67
N THR A 15 8.89 -18.14 15.99
CA THR A 15 9.73 -19.08 15.22
C THR A 15 9.35 -20.54 15.43
N ALA A 16 8.83 -20.92 16.61
CA ALA A 16 8.44 -22.31 16.92
C ALA A 16 7.17 -22.76 16.16
N THR A 17 6.29 -21.85 15.76
CA THR A 17 5.05 -22.18 15.04
C THR A 17 5.25 -22.32 13.52
N VAL A 18 6.42 -21.93 12.98
CA VAL A 18 6.72 -21.93 11.53
C VAL A 18 6.95 -23.34 10.97
N GLN A 19 7.16 -24.37 11.80
CA GLN A 19 7.49 -25.73 11.36
C GLN A 19 6.37 -26.46 10.57
N ALA A 20 5.11 -25.98 10.66
CA ALA A 20 3.97 -26.60 9.96
C ALA A 20 3.41 -25.73 8.81
N GLN A 21 4.01 -24.56 8.52
CA GLN A 21 3.47 -23.58 7.60
C GLN A 21 4.31 -23.51 6.32
N SER A 22 3.64 -23.51 5.18
CA SER A 22 4.30 -23.23 3.90
C SER A 22 4.55 -21.72 3.79
N VAL A 23 5.81 -21.32 3.83
CA VAL A 23 6.23 -19.92 3.59
C VAL A 23 6.79 -19.83 2.18
N LYS A 24 6.30 -18.87 1.42
CA LYS A 24 6.81 -18.53 0.08
C LYS A 24 7.28 -17.09 0.10
N PHE A 25 8.49 -16.85 -0.36
CA PHE A 25 8.98 -15.51 -0.62
C PHE A 25 8.79 -15.16 -2.10
N GLY A 26 8.69 -13.89 -2.41
CA GLY A 26 8.50 -13.47 -3.79
C GLY A 26 8.76 -11.98 -3.98
N ILE A 27 8.65 -11.59 -5.23
CA ILE A 27 8.69 -10.21 -5.67
C ILE A 27 7.36 -9.85 -6.32
N LYS A 28 6.98 -8.59 -6.23
CA LYS A 28 5.77 -8.07 -6.81
C LYS A 28 6.04 -6.69 -7.41
N GLY A 29 5.37 -6.40 -8.54
CA GLY A 29 5.37 -5.09 -9.14
C GLY A 29 4.07 -4.83 -9.88
N GLY A 30 3.75 -3.56 -10.09
CA GLY A 30 2.51 -3.20 -10.76
C GLY A 30 2.33 -1.71 -10.92
N ILE A 31 1.15 -1.36 -11.39
CA ILE A 31 0.72 0.01 -11.62
C ILE A 31 -0.27 0.43 -10.52
N ASN A 32 -0.18 1.71 -10.17
CA ASN A 32 -1.11 2.41 -9.30
C ASN A 32 -1.92 3.38 -10.16
N TYR A 33 -3.20 3.41 -9.95
CA TYR A 33 -4.08 4.50 -10.37
C TYR A 33 -4.49 5.23 -9.09
N ALA A 34 -3.73 6.27 -8.76
CA ALA A 34 -3.83 6.97 -7.50
C ALA A 34 -4.57 8.29 -7.66
N ASN A 35 -5.40 8.60 -6.68
CA ASN A 35 -6.10 9.88 -6.58
C ASN A 35 -6.08 10.37 -5.14
N GLN A 36 -6.24 11.66 -4.96
CA GLN A 36 -6.43 12.30 -3.67
C GLN A 36 -7.85 12.83 -3.58
N THR A 37 -8.58 12.37 -2.57
CA THR A 37 -9.96 12.80 -2.31
C THR A 37 -9.97 13.73 -1.11
N GLY A 38 -10.67 14.85 -1.22
CA GLY A 38 -10.79 15.87 -0.17
C GLY A 38 -11.43 17.14 -0.67
N THR A 39 -11.45 18.15 0.18
CA THR A 39 -11.93 19.50 -0.15
C THR A 39 -10.96 20.24 -1.06
N ASP A 40 -11.45 21.28 -1.73
CA ASP A 40 -10.69 22.18 -2.59
C ASP A 40 -9.38 22.65 -1.94
N ILE A 41 -8.28 22.55 -2.67
CA ILE A 41 -6.96 22.97 -2.17
C ILE A 41 -6.70 24.41 -2.58
N THR A 42 -6.29 25.22 -1.62
CA THR A 42 -5.81 26.59 -1.86
C THR A 42 -4.29 26.63 -1.74
N VAL A 43 -3.61 26.91 -2.84
CA VAL A 43 -2.16 27.11 -2.90
C VAL A 43 -1.87 28.54 -3.33
N ASN A 44 -1.15 29.31 -2.52
CA ASN A 44 -0.76 30.70 -2.82
C ASN A 44 -1.95 31.60 -3.28
N THR A 45 -3.11 31.50 -2.60
CA THR A 45 -4.35 32.22 -2.95
C THR A 45 -5.10 31.70 -4.19
N THR A 46 -4.64 30.65 -4.83
CA THR A 46 -5.30 30.00 -5.97
C THR A 46 -6.06 28.74 -5.50
N ASN A 47 -7.35 28.67 -5.82
CA ASN A 47 -8.19 27.49 -5.51
C ASN A 47 -8.15 26.50 -6.68
N TYR A 48 -7.84 25.23 -6.37
CA TYR A 48 -7.88 24.11 -7.30
C TYR A 48 -9.12 23.26 -6.97
N ASN A 49 -10.08 23.23 -7.89
CA ASN A 49 -11.41 22.67 -7.68
C ASN A 49 -11.54 21.24 -8.20
N SER A 50 -10.51 20.68 -8.80
CA SER A 50 -10.51 19.31 -9.30
C SER A 50 -9.16 18.63 -9.10
N SER A 51 -9.22 17.37 -8.68
CA SER A 51 -8.07 16.47 -8.66
C SER A 51 -8.26 15.36 -9.69
N GLU A 52 -7.24 15.08 -10.47
CA GLU A 52 -7.22 13.96 -11.41
C GLU A 52 -6.26 12.88 -10.93
N ALA A 53 -6.66 11.63 -11.12
CA ALA A 53 -5.84 10.50 -10.75
C ALA A 53 -4.55 10.44 -11.59
N ILE A 54 -3.45 10.09 -10.95
CA ILE A 54 -2.18 9.82 -11.62
C ILE A 54 -1.94 8.33 -11.76
N THR A 55 -1.32 7.97 -12.88
CA THR A 55 -0.78 6.63 -13.07
C THR A 55 0.65 6.60 -12.59
N SER A 56 0.95 5.68 -11.69
CA SER A 56 2.26 5.52 -11.08
C SER A 56 2.57 4.02 -10.88
N TYR A 57 3.56 3.66 -10.09
CA TYR A 57 3.99 2.27 -9.94
C TYR A 57 4.28 1.91 -8.49
N HIS A 58 4.32 0.59 -8.26
CA HIS A 58 4.85 0.02 -7.02
C HIS A 58 5.67 -1.23 -7.35
N ALA A 59 6.66 -1.51 -6.52
CA ALA A 59 7.46 -2.72 -6.60
C ALA A 59 8.04 -3.07 -5.23
N GLY A 60 8.26 -4.36 -4.97
CA GLY A 60 8.88 -4.79 -3.72
C GLY A 60 8.81 -6.29 -3.46
N LEU A 61 8.97 -6.61 -2.18
CA LEU A 61 9.05 -7.98 -1.67
C LEU A 61 7.72 -8.39 -1.03
N VAL A 62 7.41 -9.67 -1.14
CA VAL A 62 6.26 -10.29 -0.51
C VAL A 62 6.68 -11.60 0.15
N ALA A 63 6.01 -11.95 1.26
CA ALA A 63 6.10 -13.27 1.85
C ALA A 63 4.68 -13.78 2.11
N GLU A 64 4.34 -14.96 1.59
CA GLU A 64 3.05 -15.60 1.89
C GLU A 64 3.27 -16.69 2.93
N VAL A 65 2.60 -16.56 4.06
CA VAL A 65 2.60 -17.54 5.16
C VAL A 65 1.24 -18.23 5.18
N LYS A 66 1.18 -19.45 4.69
CA LYS A 66 -0.06 -20.23 4.67
C LYS A 66 -0.30 -20.84 6.05
N LEU A 67 -1.32 -20.34 6.75
CA LEU A 67 -1.68 -20.78 8.10
C LEU A 67 -2.66 -21.96 8.07
N LEU A 68 -3.62 -21.93 7.14
CA LEU A 68 -4.64 -22.94 6.94
C LEU A 68 -4.84 -23.17 5.43
N ASP A 69 -5.54 -24.22 5.04
CA ASP A 69 -5.81 -24.50 3.62
C ASP A 69 -6.48 -23.35 2.87
N LYS A 70 -7.32 -22.60 3.58
CA LYS A 70 -8.06 -21.47 3.01
C LYS A 70 -7.63 -20.10 3.56
N PHE A 71 -6.54 -20.04 4.34
CA PHE A 71 -6.12 -18.79 4.96
C PHE A 71 -4.60 -18.64 4.96
N ALA A 72 -4.14 -17.49 4.49
CA ALA A 72 -2.74 -17.09 4.55
C ALA A 72 -2.61 -15.63 5.01
N ILE A 73 -1.45 -15.26 5.54
CA ILE A 73 -1.05 -13.88 5.78
C ILE A 73 0.08 -13.55 4.82
N GLN A 74 -0.02 -12.38 4.19
CA GLN A 74 0.98 -11.90 3.24
C GLN A 74 1.51 -10.53 3.69
N PRO A 75 2.57 -10.48 4.51
CA PRO A 75 3.34 -9.26 4.74
C PRO A 75 4.11 -8.87 3.47
N GLU A 76 4.21 -7.56 3.25
CA GLU A 76 4.86 -7.01 2.08
C GLU A 76 5.75 -5.82 2.48
N LEU A 77 6.75 -5.54 1.67
CA LEU A 77 7.57 -4.34 1.72
C LEU A 77 7.66 -3.75 0.31
N LEU A 78 6.99 -2.63 0.08
CA LEU A 78 6.82 -2.05 -1.24
C LEU A 78 7.36 -0.62 -1.27
N TYR A 79 8.06 -0.26 -2.32
CA TYR A 79 8.14 1.12 -2.76
C TYR A 79 6.91 1.42 -3.63
N SER A 80 6.17 2.46 -3.30
CA SER A 80 4.92 2.81 -3.97
C SER A 80 4.85 4.30 -4.19
N THR A 81 4.53 4.72 -5.40
CA THR A 81 4.26 6.13 -5.71
C THR A 81 2.76 6.37 -5.77
N GLN A 82 2.33 7.52 -5.24
CA GLN A 82 0.93 7.94 -5.15
C GLN A 82 0.85 9.45 -5.38
N GLY A 83 -0.36 9.99 -5.51
CA GLY A 83 -0.58 11.42 -5.63
C GLY A 83 -1.76 11.76 -6.50
N ALA A 84 -1.80 13.01 -6.97
CA ALA A 84 -2.81 13.52 -7.88
C ALA A 84 -2.28 14.69 -8.72
N THR A 85 -2.97 14.96 -9.82
CA THR A 85 -2.83 16.21 -10.57
C THR A 85 -3.96 17.14 -10.16
N TYR A 86 -3.60 18.35 -9.74
CA TYR A 86 -4.55 19.39 -9.38
C TYR A 86 -4.68 20.41 -10.50
N LYS A 87 -5.91 20.72 -10.88
CA LYS A 87 -6.24 21.62 -11.99
C LYS A 87 -7.17 22.73 -11.55
N ASN A 88 -6.95 23.90 -12.14
CA ASN A 88 -7.94 24.97 -12.17
C ASN A 88 -8.11 25.48 -13.62
N ALA A 89 -8.87 26.56 -13.82
CA ALA A 89 -9.13 27.12 -15.15
C ALA A 89 -7.88 27.71 -15.87
N ILE A 90 -6.76 27.90 -15.15
CA ILE A 90 -5.59 28.63 -15.61
C ILE A 90 -4.30 27.81 -15.43
N ASP A 91 -4.23 26.97 -14.37
CA ASP A 91 -3.01 26.28 -13.93
C ASP A 91 -3.25 24.80 -13.61
N GLU A 92 -2.21 23.99 -13.80
CA GLU A 92 -2.16 22.58 -13.46
C GLU A 92 -0.84 22.28 -12.72
N PHE A 93 -0.88 21.54 -11.60
CA PHE A 93 0.34 21.03 -10.98
C PHE A 93 0.19 19.57 -10.56
N LYS A 94 1.29 18.82 -10.68
CA LYS A 94 1.38 17.42 -10.28
C LYS A 94 2.04 17.29 -8.92
N ASN A 95 1.38 16.56 -8.00
CA ASN A 95 1.94 16.14 -6.73
C ASN A 95 2.21 14.64 -6.78
N GLU A 96 3.47 14.22 -6.68
CA GLU A 96 3.87 12.81 -6.66
C GLU A 96 4.65 12.52 -5.37
N LEU A 97 4.12 11.58 -4.60
CA LEU A 97 4.63 11.17 -3.29
C LEU A 97 5.17 9.75 -3.38
N GLY A 98 6.42 9.54 -2.99
CA GLY A 98 7.04 8.23 -2.91
C GLY A 98 7.06 7.69 -1.49
N TYR A 99 6.49 6.51 -1.27
CA TYR A 99 6.35 5.85 0.02
C TYR A 99 7.08 4.52 0.09
N ILE A 100 7.61 4.20 1.27
CA ILE A 100 7.79 2.81 1.69
C ILE A 100 6.50 2.36 2.37
N SER A 101 5.84 1.36 1.80
CA SER A 101 4.59 0.80 2.29
C SER A 101 4.80 -0.60 2.83
N ILE A 102 4.18 -0.88 3.98
CA ILE A 102 4.24 -2.16 4.69
C ILE A 102 2.80 -2.68 4.85
N PRO A 103 2.24 -3.31 3.81
CA PRO A 103 0.97 -4.00 3.91
C PRO A 103 1.10 -5.31 4.70
N VAL A 104 0.06 -5.65 5.47
CA VAL A 104 -0.13 -6.97 6.05
C VAL A 104 -1.50 -7.48 5.62
N VAL A 105 -1.52 -8.38 4.65
CA VAL A 105 -2.73 -8.81 3.96
C VAL A 105 -3.14 -10.19 4.42
N ALA A 106 -4.38 -10.32 4.89
CA ALA A 106 -5.06 -11.59 5.09
C ALA A 106 -5.63 -12.05 3.75
N LYS A 107 -5.23 -13.25 3.31
CA LYS A 107 -5.72 -13.89 2.07
C LYS A 107 -6.68 -15.00 2.44
N ILE A 108 -7.94 -14.86 2.03
CA ILE A 108 -8.98 -15.86 2.21
C ILE A 108 -9.20 -16.54 0.87
N TYR A 109 -8.76 -17.79 0.74
CA TYR A 109 -8.86 -18.56 -0.50
C TYR A 109 -10.31 -19.04 -0.72
N LEU A 110 -10.97 -18.45 -1.71
CA LEU A 110 -12.31 -18.83 -2.17
C LEU A 110 -12.25 -20.10 -3.03
N SER A 111 -11.14 -20.28 -3.74
CA SER A 111 -10.80 -21.49 -4.52
C SER A 111 -9.31 -21.76 -4.43
N LYS A 112 -8.83 -22.79 -5.16
CA LYS A 112 -7.38 -23.08 -5.24
C LYS A 112 -6.56 -21.94 -5.86
N SER A 113 -7.19 -21.07 -6.64
CA SER A 113 -6.52 -20.00 -7.38
C SER A 113 -6.97 -18.61 -6.94
N LEU A 114 -8.21 -18.43 -6.49
CA LEU A 114 -8.80 -17.12 -6.18
C LEU A 114 -8.78 -16.86 -4.68
N SER A 115 -8.31 -15.68 -4.28
CA SER A 115 -8.36 -15.18 -2.90
C SER A 115 -9.05 -13.83 -2.80
N LEU A 116 -9.71 -13.61 -1.68
CA LEU A 116 -10.09 -12.29 -1.19
C LEU A 116 -8.94 -11.79 -0.31
N ASP A 117 -8.45 -10.60 -0.60
CA ASP A 117 -7.29 -9.98 0.04
C ASP A 117 -7.75 -8.78 0.86
N LEU A 118 -7.56 -8.80 2.18
CA LEU A 118 -7.98 -7.73 3.10
C LEU A 118 -6.86 -7.44 4.09
N GLY A 119 -6.64 -6.18 4.44
CA GLY A 119 -5.66 -5.88 5.47
C GLY A 119 -5.34 -4.40 5.67
N PRO A 120 -4.57 -4.08 6.71
CA PRO A 120 -4.01 -2.76 6.93
C PRO A 120 -2.74 -2.54 6.10
N GLN A 121 -2.43 -1.27 5.85
CA GLN A 121 -1.17 -0.81 5.28
C GLN A 121 -0.67 0.39 6.07
N ALA A 122 0.59 0.36 6.47
CA ALA A 122 1.33 1.52 6.96
C ALA A 122 2.29 1.99 5.87
N SER A 123 2.34 3.30 5.61
CA SER A 123 3.22 3.89 4.61
C SER A 123 3.99 5.06 5.21
N PHE A 124 5.26 5.16 4.84
CA PHE A 124 6.18 6.21 5.28
C PHE A 124 6.68 6.98 4.06
N LEU A 125 6.49 8.27 4.07
CA LEU A 125 6.92 9.16 3.00
C LEU A 125 8.45 9.19 2.93
N LEU A 126 9.01 8.86 1.76
CA LEU A 126 10.44 8.94 1.47
C LEU A 126 10.80 10.13 0.59
N SER A 127 9.95 10.42 -0.37
CA SER A 127 10.23 11.48 -1.35
C SER A 127 8.95 12.19 -1.74
N GLU A 128 9.07 13.48 -1.92
CA GLU A 128 8.02 14.38 -2.38
C GLU A 128 8.56 15.13 -3.59
N LYS A 129 7.88 15.01 -4.73
CA LYS A 129 8.19 15.75 -5.95
C LYS A 129 7.00 16.65 -6.24
N ASN A 130 7.16 17.93 -5.96
CA ASN A 130 6.20 18.98 -6.25
C ASN A 130 6.81 19.95 -7.23
N GLU A 131 6.03 20.47 -8.16
CA GLU A 131 6.45 21.56 -9.06
C GLU A 131 6.64 22.88 -8.31
N PHE A 132 6.06 23.02 -7.13
CA PHE A 132 6.27 24.13 -6.20
C PHE A 132 6.84 23.59 -4.88
N ASP A 133 7.72 24.36 -4.22
CA ASP A 133 8.40 23.98 -2.94
C ASP A 133 7.42 24.01 -1.74
N TYR A 134 6.35 23.19 -1.83
CA TYR A 134 5.29 23.08 -0.83
C TYR A 134 5.48 21.81 0.00
N LYS A 135 6.25 21.90 1.08
CA LYS A 135 6.54 20.80 2.02
C LYS A 135 5.51 20.71 3.14
N ASN A 136 4.32 20.21 2.84
CA ASN A 136 3.26 20.00 3.85
C ASN A 136 2.63 18.61 3.84
N SER A 137 3.31 17.62 3.26
CA SER A 137 2.84 16.24 3.25
C SER A 137 3.07 15.57 4.62
N GLU A 138 2.13 14.74 5.04
CA GLU A 138 2.28 13.93 6.23
C GLU A 138 3.30 12.80 6.00
N THR A 139 4.15 12.59 7.00
CA THR A 139 5.24 11.59 6.91
C THR A 139 4.72 10.15 7.01
N PHE A 140 3.56 9.96 7.63
CA PHE A 140 2.95 8.65 7.89
C PHE A 140 1.53 8.60 7.36
N GLU A 141 1.21 7.50 6.68
CA GLU A 141 -0.12 7.20 6.20
C GLU A 141 -0.54 5.80 6.64
N PHE A 142 -1.79 5.69 7.08
CA PHE A 142 -2.44 4.42 7.37
C PHE A 142 -3.60 4.21 6.40
N ALA A 143 -3.68 3.02 5.80
CA ALA A 143 -4.70 2.67 4.82
C ALA A 143 -5.31 1.30 5.09
N ALA A 144 -6.53 1.10 4.62
CA ALA A 144 -7.17 -0.20 4.52
C ALA A 144 -7.06 -0.72 3.08
N ILE A 145 -6.80 -2.01 2.94
CA ILE A 145 -6.71 -2.71 1.65
C ILE A 145 -7.90 -3.66 1.52
N GLY A 146 -8.53 -3.63 0.34
CA GLY A 146 -9.48 -4.63 -0.09
C GLY A 146 -9.23 -5.02 -1.55
N GLY A 147 -9.24 -6.32 -1.88
CA GLY A 147 -8.94 -6.75 -3.23
C GLY A 147 -9.12 -8.23 -3.48
N LEU A 148 -8.70 -8.64 -4.67
CA LEU A 148 -8.71 -10.02 -5.13
C LEU A 148 -7.33 -10.42 -5.62
N GLY A 149 -6.92 -11.66 -5.29
CA GLY A 149 -5.72 -12.31 -5.79
C GLY A 149 -6.07 -13.51 -6.66
N LEU A 150 -5.33 -13.70 -7.75
CA LEU A 150 -5.47 -14.86 -8.63
C LEU A 150 -4.09 -15.52 -8.83
N ASN A 151 -3.93 -16.74 -8.36
CA ASN A 151 -2.76 -17.56 -8.62
C ASN A 151 -2.91 -18.21 -10.01
N ILE A 152 -2.12 -17.76 -10.98
CA ILE A 152 -2.09 -18.29 -12.35
C ILE A 152 -1.38 -19.64 -12.38
N THR A 153 -0.29 -19.74 -11.63
CA THR A 153 0.48 -20.98 -11.42
C THR A 153 0.82 -21.14 -9.93
N LYS A 154 1.64 -22.12 -9.57
CA LYS A 154 2.13 -22.28 -8.20
C LYS A 154 3.02 -21.11 -7.74
N ASN A 155 3.62 -20.39 -8.69
CA ASN A 155 4.59 -19.34 -8.46
C ASN A 155 4.12 -17.96 -8.94
N LEU A 156 3.37 -17.91 -10.05
CA LEU A 156 2.90 -16.65 -10.64
C LEU A 156 1.52 -16.28 -10.12
N PHE A 157 1.37 -15.05 -9.66
CA PHE A 157 0.09 -14.49 -9.22
C PHE A 157 -0.14 -13.10 -9.80
N ILE A 158 -1.41 -12.71 -9.88
CA ILE A 158 -1.86 -11.35 -10.14
C ILE A 158 -2.79 -10.89 -9.01
N GLN A 159 -2.83 -9.59 -8.75
CA GLN A 159 -3.67 -9.01 -7.72
C GLN A 159 -4.27 -7.69 -8.19
N GLY A 160 -5.55 -7.48 -7.90
CA GLY A 160 -6.23 -6.19 -8.02
C GLY A 160 -6.67 -5.74 -6.64
N ARG A 161 -6.25 -4.55 -6.20
CA ARG A 161 -6.50 -4.01 -4.85
C ARG A 161 -6.98 -2.58 -4.90
N TYR A 162 -7.81 -2.23 -3.95
CA TYR A 162 -8.11 -0.86 -3.61
C TYR A 162 -7.52 -0.55 -2.23
N CYS A 163 -6.69 0.48 -2.17
CA CYS A 163 -6.10 1.01 -0.94
C CYS A 163 -6.82 2.31 -0.60
N LEU A 164 -7.52 2.32 0.52
CA LEU A 164 -8.24 3.47 1.04
C LEU A 164 -7.45 4.10 2.18
N GLY A 165 -6.88 5.29 1.97
CA GLY A 165 -6.22 6.08 3.01
C GLY A 165 -7.21 6.47 4.10
N LEU A 166 -6.85 6.19 5.35
CA LEU A 166 -7.64 6.49 6.54
C LEU A 166 -7.13 7.73 7.26
N THR A 167 -5.85 8.04 7.12
CA THR A 167 -5.20 9.25 7.62
C THR A 167 -5.12 10.31 6.53
N GLU A 168 -4.95 11.56 6.94
CA GLU A 168 -4.76 12.68 6.03
C GLU A 168 -3.36 12.63 5.41
N ALA A 169 -3.27 12.93 4.13
CA ALA A 169 -2.00 13.01 3.38
C ALA A 169 -1.36 14.40 3.46
N SER A 170 -2.08 15.40 3.99
CA SER A 170 -1.62 16.78 4.13
C SER A 170 -1.95 17.32 5.51
N LYS A 171 -1.03 18.15 6.08
CA LYS A 171 -1.18 18.80 7.39
C LYS A 171 -2.25 19.90 7.42
N ASN A 172 -2.59 20.45 6.26
CA ASN A 172 -3.41 21.67 6.16
C ASN A 172 -4.71 21.45 5.37
N ALA A 173 -5.01 20.23 4.94
CA ALA A 173 -6.24 19.91 4.22
C ALA A 173 -6.68 18.48 4.50
N GLU A 174 -7.98 18.23 4.61
CA GLU A 174 -8.57 16.90 4.76
C GLU A 174 -8.46 16.08 3.45
N ILE A 175 -7.22 15.77 3.04
CA ILE A 175 -6.93 15.03 1.82
C ILE A 175 -6.53 13.62 2.20
N LYS A 176 -7.16 12.62 1.58
CA LYS A 176 -6.83 11.21 1.75
C LYS A 176 -6.41 10.61 0.42
N ASN A 177 -5.38 9.77 0.46
CA ASN A 177 -4.99 8.99 -0.71
C ASN A 177 -5.97 7.84 -0.95
N SER A 178 -6.32 7.62 -2.20
CA SER A 178 -7.02 6.41 -2.62
C SER A 178 -6.33 5.87 -3.88
N THR A 179 -6.06 4.56 -3.89
CA THR A 179 -5.25 3.97 -4.95
C THR A 179 -5.84 2.63 -5.38
N LEU A 180 -6.14 2.51 -6.67
CA LEU A 180 -6.38 1.22 -7.31
C LEU A 180 -5.03 0.67 -7.79
N GLN A 181 -4.67 -0.53 -7.31
CA GLN A 181 -3.43 -1.21 -7.66
C GLN A 181 -3.71 -2.46 -8.49
N VAL A 182 -2.97 -2.63 -9.58
CA VAL A 182 -2.93 -3.89 -10.34
C VAL A 182 -1.48 -4.37 -10.36
N SER A 183 -1.27 -5.59 -9.89
CA SER A 183 0.06 -6.15 -9.67
C SER A 183 0.20 -7.53 -10.27
N ALA A 184 1.42 -7.87 -10.68
CA ALA A 184 1.87 -9.22 -10.90
C ALA A 184 3.05 -9.55 -9.99
N GLY A 185 3.17 -10.79 -9.56
CA GLY A 185 4.27 -11.22 -8.70
C GLY A 185 4.66 -12.67 -8.91
N LEU A 186 5.87 -12.99 -8.48
CA LEU A 186 6.47 -14.30 -8.61
C LEU A 186 6.98 -14.77 -7.25
N TYR A 187 6.50 -15.93 -6.80
CA TYR A 187 7.04 -16.66 -5.64
C TYR A 187 8.19 -17.59 -6.07
N PHE A 188 9.15 -17.80 -5.19
CA PHE A 188 10.29 -18.69 -5.37
C PHE A 188 10.57 -19.51 -4.11
#